data_dc3030093ddccbb6f3db22c21aee7a10
#
_entry.id   dc3030093ddccbb6f3db22c21aee7a10
#
_cell.length_a   1.000
_cell.length_b   1.000
_cell.length_c   1.000
_cell.angle_alpha   90.00
_cell.angle_beta   90.00
_cell.angle_gamma   90.00
#
_symmetry.space_group_name_H-M   'P 1'
#
loop_
_entity.id
_entity.type
_entity.pdbx_description
1 polymer ?
#
loop_
_entity_poly.entity_id
_entity_poly.type
_entity_poly.pdbx_seq_one_letter_code
_entity_poly.pdbx_strand_id
1 'polypeptide(L)'
;MKNRILSTLFMLLLVLTAMGAKKPKYIFYFIGDGMGLSPVLCAETYNQTVLGNKEPLLMLQFPMASVATSYSASHTITDSAAGGTALATGHKTKNGMLGMNADTVAVKSIAYELQDRGYGIAIATSVAPDDATPGAFYTHVDHRNKFYDITKDMAQSGFDMFAGGQLRGTAPQGQPDVRTVLSNAGYSIVDGPAKWNEQKHGDKVVLLNQPYHLTHIGYTIDSIQGNLTLPFITQACLDHLEKVSPKKFFMMVEGGLIDHALHPNDGGAAVKELRHFDHSRRIAYEFYLRHKDETLIVVTADHNTGGMGAGVNGGSYNLKFKNYDYQRISMQAMQYECQQMIKSGDNITWDFMKQYLQDK
;
A
#
# COMPACT_ATOMS: atom_id res chain seq x y z
N MET A 1 38.27 30.52 -28.00
CA MET A 1 38.60 30.45 -26.54
C MET A 1 37.39 30.77 -25.65
N LYS A 2 36.68 31.90 -25.84
CA LYS A 2 35.53 32.26 -24.99
C LYS A 2 34.45 31.20 -24.86
N ASN A 3 34.03 30.52 -25.96
CA ASN A 3 32.99 29.49 -25.92
C ASN A 3 33.39 28.21 -25.17
N ARG A 4 34.69 27.85 -25.18
CA ARG A 4 35.18 26.71 -24.44
C ARG A 4 35.25 26.97 -22.94
N ILE A 5 35.60 28.19 -22.54
CA ILE A 5 35.60 28.62 -21.15
C ILE A 5 34.17 28.63 -20.61
N LEU A 6 33.19 29.12 -21.40
CA LEU A 6 31.77 29.16 -21.01
C LEU A 6 31.20 27.72 -20.84
N SER A 7 31.52 26.81 -21.76
CA SER A 7 31.11 25.39 -21.66
C SER A 7 31.73 24.70 -20.44
N THR A 8 33.01 24.98 -20.17
CA THR A 8 33.70 24.40 -18.99
C THR A 8 33.12 24.96 -17.68
N LEU A 9 32.80 26.26 -17.64
CA LEU A 9 32.15 26.88 -16.48
C LEU A 9 30.74 26.32 -16.26
N PHE A 10 29.96 26.10 -17.32
CA PHE A 10 28.62 25.53 -17.26
C PHE A 10 28.66 24.07 -16.81
N MET A 11 29.63 23.26 -17.31
CA MET A 11 29.86 21.90 -16.82
C MET A 11 30.29 21.86 -15.36
N LEU A 12 31.17 22.80 -14.93
CA LEU A 12 31.60 22.90 -13.55
C LEU A 12 30.43 23.28 -12.63
N LEU A 13 29.56 24.18 -13.06
CA LEU A 13 28.33 24.56 -12.33
C LEU A 13 27.37 23.39 -12.21
N LEU A 14 27.17 22.61 -13.28
CA LEU A 14 26.36 21.37 -13.27
C LEU A 14 26.92 20.31 -12.34
N VAL A 15 28.24 20.12 -12.31
CA VAL A 15 28.92 19.17 -11.40
C VAL A 15 28.83 19.64 -9.95
N LEU A 16 28.95 20.94 -9.68
CA LEU A 16 28.82 21.51 -8.34
C LEU A 16 27.37 21.41 -7.79
N THR A 17 26.37 21.55 -8.65
CA THR A 17 24.95 21.36 -8.24
C THR A 17 24.64 19.88 -8.01
N ALA A 18 25.23 18.96 -8.78
CA ALA A 18 25.08 17.51 -8.56
C ALA A 18 25.79 16.99 -7.30
N MET A 19 26.88 17.64 -6.88
CA MET A 19 27.63 17.25 -5.67
C MET A 19 26.96 17.74 -4.36
N GLY A 20 25.97 18.64 -4.45
CA GLY A 20 25.30 19.25 -3.30
C GLY A 20 24.00 18.59 -2.84
N ALA A 21 23.47 17.61 -3.56
CA ALA A 21 22.23 16.93 -3.17
C ALA A 21 22.45 16.12 -1.88
N LYS A 22 21.91 16.59 -0.78
CA LYS A 22 21.89 15.83 0.48
C LYS A 22 21.18 14.51 0.26
N LYS A 23 21.77 13.40 0.71
CA LYS A 23 21.08 12.10 0.71
C LYS A 23 19.89 12.16 1.66
N PRO A 24 18.70 11.71 1.23
CA PRO A 24 17.54 11.70 2.13
C PRO A 24 17.82 10.81 3.35
N LYS A 25 17.45 11.30 4.52
CA LYS A 25 17.49 10.54 5.77
C LYS A 25 16.18 9.82 6.02
N TYR A 26 15.09 10.40 5.57
CA TYR A 26 13.73 9.90 5.77
C TYR A 26 13.10 9.64 4.41
N ILE A 27 12.72 8.40 4.18
CA ILE A 27 12.18 7.97 2.87
C ILE A 27 10.82 7.35 3.10
N PHE A 28 9.80 7.95 2.50
CA PHE A 28 8.45 7.42 2.44
C PHE A 28 8.18 6.93 1.02
N TYR A 29 7.81 5.67 0.87
CA TYR A 29 7.52 5.04 -0.40
C TYR A 29 6.08 4.54 -0.43
N PHE A 30 5.20 5.30 -1.06
CA PHE A 30 3.78 4.98 -1.17
C PHE A 30 3.50 4.23 -2.47
N ILE A 31 2.88 3.06 -2.36
CA ILE A 31 2.46 2.23 -3.49
C ILE A 31 0.94 2.06 -3.42
N GLY A 32 0.22 2.63 -4.38
CA GLY A 32 -1.19 2.35 -4.57
C GLY A 32 -1.33 1.13 -5.48
N ASP A 33 -1.70 -0.01 -4.92
CA ASP A 33 -1.90 -1.24 -5.70
C ASP A 33 -3.06 -1.05 -6.68
N GLY A 34 -2.83 -1.38 -7.95
CA GLY A 34 -3.82 -1.18 -9.00
C GLY A 34 -4.17 0.29 -9.31
N MET A 35 -3.47 1.26 -8.69
CA MET A 35 -3.75 2.69 -8.77
C MET A 35 -3.22 3.30 -10.07
N GLY A 36 -3.78 2.91 -11.21
CA GLY A 36 -3.47 3.56 -12.49
C GLY A 36 -3.99 5.01 -12.56
N LEU A 37 -3.66 5.71 -13.64
CA LEU A 37 -4.01 7.13 -13.81
C LEU A 37 -5.52 7.40 -13.80
N SER A 38 -6.33 6.49 -14.36
CA SER A 38 -7.78 6.67 -14.42
C SER A 38 -8.48 6.61 -13.06
N PRO A 39 -8.18 5.65 -12.17
CA PRO A 39 -8.67 5.68 -10.79
C PRO A 39 -8.29 6.96 -10.04
N VAL A 40 -7.07 7.47 -10.22
CA VAL A 40 -6.64 8.75 -9.62
C VAL A 40 -7.49 9.91 -10.13
N LEU A 41 -7.73 10.00 -11.46
CA LEU A 41 -8.58 11.03 -12.04
C LEU A 41 -10.02 10.94 -11.52
N CYS A 42 -10.56 9.72 -11.39
CA CYS A 42 -11.91 9.51 -10.86
C CYS A 42 -12.01 9.96 -9.38
N ALA A 43 -11.01 9.62 -8.56
CA ALA A 43 -10.96 10.04 -7.17
C ALA A 43 -10.79 11.56 -7.02
N GLU A 44 -9.97 12.19 -7.86
CA GLU A 44 -9.82 13.64 -7.90
C GLU A 44 -11.12 14.33 -8.30
N THR A 45 -11.77 13.85 -9.37
CA THR A 45 -13.05 14.41 -9.82
C THR A 45 -14.13 14.28 -8.75
N TYR A 46 -14.21 13.12 -8.07
CA TYR A 46 -15.08 12.91 -6.93
C TYR A 46 -14.77 13.89 -5.78
N ASN A 47 -13.50 14.04 -5.44
CA ASN A 47 -13.03 14.95 -4.40
C ASN A 47 -13.49 16.39 -4.65
N GLN A 48 -13.36 16.87 -5.89
CA GLN A 48 -13.72 18.24 -6.25
C GLN A 48 -15.23 18.44 -6.47
N THR A 49 -15.86 17.56 -7.24
CA THR A 49 -17.23 17.79 -7.72
C THR A 49 -18.32 17.30 -6.78
N VAL A 50 -18.04 16.27 -5.99
CA VAL A 50 -19.01 15.69 -5.05
C VAL A 50 -18.78 16.20 -3.64
N LEU A 51 -17.52 16.19 -3.18
CA LEU A 51 -17.19 16.63 -1.82
C LEU A 51 -16.92 18.13 -1.71
N GLY A 52 -16.80 18.83 -2.84
CA GLY A 52 -16.58 20.28 -2.89
C GLY A 52 -15.21 20.73 -2.39
N ASN A 53 -14.24 19.83 -2.32
CA ASN A 53 -12.88 20.16 -1.93
C ASN A 53 -12.20 20.97 -3.04
N LYS A 54 -11.69 22.17 -2.70
CA LYS A 54 -11.00 23.04 -3.66
C LYS A 54 -9.55 22.61 -3.88
N GLU A 55 -8.94 22.01 -2.87
CA GLU A 55 -7.57 21.52 -2.95
C GLU A 55 -7.54 20.15 -3.65
N PRO A 56 -6.67 19.98 -4.66
CA PRO A 56 -6.46 18.68 -5.27
C PRO A 56 -5.96 17.62 -4.28
N LEU A 57 -6.08 16.36 -4.64
CA LEU A 57 -5.42 15.27 -3.91
C LEU A 57 -3.92 15.61 -3.77
N LEU A 58 -3.36 15.35 -2.61
CA LEU A 58 -1.98 15.74 -2.28
C LEU A 58 -0.96 15.16 -3.28
N MET A 59 -1.20 13.93 -3.77
CA MET A 59 -0.33 13.31 -4.77
C MET A 59 -0.21 14.10 -6.08
N LEU A 60 -1.22 14.87 -6.45
CA LEU A 60 -1.24 15.69 -7.65
C LEU A 60 -0.55 17.05 -7.47
N GLN A 61 -0.14 17.38 -6.25
CA GLN A 61 0.52 18.63 -5.89
C GLN A 61 2.05 18.48 -5.78
N PHE A 62 2.59 17.28 -5.93
CA PHE A 62 4.04 17.07 -5.86
C PHE A 62 4.76 17.70 -7.06
N PRO A 63 5.94 18.29 -6.85
CA PRO A 63 6.63 19.10 -7.86
C PRO A 63 7.18 18.27 -9.03
N MET A 64 7.32 16.96 -8.85
CA MET A 64 7.85 16.03 -9.87
C MET A 64 6.83 14.98 -10.19
N ALA A 65 6.57 14.77 -11.47
CA ALA A 65 5.70 13.71 -11.97
C ALA A 65 6.33 13.00 -13.17
N SER A 66 6.07 11.71 -13.28
CA SER A 66 6.52 10.89 -14.40
C SER A 66 5.51 9.78 -14.66
N VAL A 67 5.63 9.12 -15.81
CA VAL A 67 4.81 7.96 -16.19
C VAL A 67 5.74 6.78 -16.45
N ALA A 68 5.37 5.62 -15.90
CA ALA A 68 6.04 4.36 -16.14
C ALA A 68 5.06 3.35 -16.74
N THR A 69 5.58 2.46 -17.58
CA THR A 69 4.83 1.30 -18.05
C THR A 69 5.08 0.12 -17.14
N SER A 70 4.02 -0.62 -16.81
CA SER A 70 4.11 -1.84 -16.02
C SER A 70 3.85 -3.06 -16.90
N TYR A 71 4.78 -4.00 -16.91
CA TYR A 71 4.67 -5.35 -17.49
C TYR A 71 5.69 -6.25 -16.79
N SER A 72 5.38 -7.54 -16.69
CA SER A 72 6.31 -8.50 -16.06
C SER A 72 7.26 -9.14 -17.09
N ALA A 73 8.21 -9.92 -16.62
CA ALA A 73 9.09 -10.67 -17.50
C ALA A 73 8.36 -11.82 -18.23
N SER A 74 7.20 -12.23 -17.77
CA SER A 74 6.44 -13.35 -18.34
C SER A 74 5.16 -12.93 -19.08
N HIS A 75 4.60 -11.74 -18.81
CA HIS A 75 3.31 -11.31 -19.34
C HIS A 75 3.28 -9.82 -19.65
N THR A 76 2.42 -9.42 -20.60
CA THR A 76 2.18 -8.02 -20.93
C THR A 76 1.45 -7.26 -19.82
N ILE A 77 0.78 -7.98 -18.92
CA ILE A 77 0.14 -7.44 -17.71
C ILE A 77 0.85 -8.04 -16.51
N THR A 78 1.42 -7.18 -15.66
CA THR A 78 2.03 -7.62 -14.40
C THR A 78 0.96 -7.90 -13.35
N ASP A 79 1.25 -8.82 -12.42
CA ASP A 79 0.55 -8.91 -11.14
C ASP A 79 1.32 -8.11 -10.06
N SER A 80 0.72 -7.96 -8.88
CA SER A 80 1.32 -7.22 -7.75
C SER A 80 2.64 -7.86 -7.27
N ALA A 81 2.82 -9.18 -7.44
CA ALA A 81 4.07 -9.85 -7.07
C ALA A 81 5.23 -9.37 -7.95
N ALA A 82 5.06 -9.42 -9.27
CA ALA A 82 6.09 -8.97 -10.21
C ALA A 82 6.21 -7.45 -10.25
N GLY A 83 5.12 -6.70 -10.15
CA GLY A 83 5.11 -5.23 -10.05
C GLY A 83 5.81 -4.76 -8.78
N GLY A 84 5.42 -5.30 -7.62
CA GLY A 84 6.05 -5.01 -6.33
C GLY A 84 7.53 -5.37 -6.31
N THR A 85 7.92 -6.54 -6.87
CA THR A 85 9.33 -6.92 -6.99
C THR A 85 10.11 -5.92 -7.84
N ALA A 86 9.56 -5.48 -8.97
CA ALA A 86 10.22 -4.48 -9.81
C ALA A 86 10.40 -3.15 -9.07
N LEU A 87 9.41 -2.71 -8.31
CA LEU A 87 9.48 -1.49 -7.49
C LEU A 87 10.46 -1.63 -6.32
N ALA A 88 10.50 -2.80 -5.68
CA ALA A 88 11.37 -3.05 -4.53
C ALA A 88 12.85 -3.27 -4.91
N THR A 89 13.13 -3.85 -6.09
CA THR A 89 14.47 -4.34 -6.42
C THR A 89 15.09 -3.72 -7.69
N GLY A 90 14.26 -3.06 -8.53
CA GLY A 90 14.68 -2.61 -9.86
C GLY A 90 14.78 -3.74 -10.91
N HIS A 91 14.40 -4.97 -10.55
CA HIS A 91 14.46 -6.12 -11.45
C HIS A 91 13.06 -6.60 -11.83
N LYS A 92 12.83 -6.82 -13.13
CA LYS A 92 11.62 -7.51 -13.59
C LYS A 92 11.68 -8.99 -13.28
N THR A 93 10.52 -9.54 -12.89
CA THR A 93 10.34 -10.97 -12.61
C THR A 93 9.09 -11.52 -13.30
N LYS A 94 8.84 -12.81 -13.15
CA LYS A 94 7.62 -13.48 -13.65
C LYS A 94 6.45 -13.21 -12.71
N ASN A 95 5.22 -13.17 -13.25
CA ASN A 95 4.04 -13.08 -12.41
C ASN A 95 4.03 -14.16 -11.34
N GLY A 96 3.63 -13.80 -10.14
CA GLY A 96 3.61 -14.65 -8.97
C GLY A 96 4.91 -14.71 -8.15
N MET A 97 6.05 -14.28 -8.69
CA MET A 97 7.35 -14.37 -7.99
C MET A 97 7.64 -13.13 -7.16
N LEU A 98 8.24 -13.31 -5.99
CA LEU A 98 8.59 -12.24 -5.05
C LEU A 98 10.09 -12.22 -4.77
N GLY A 99 10.71 -11.03 -4.85
CA GLY A 99 12.11 -10.81 -4.49
C GLY A 99 13.13 -11.60 -5.30
N MET A 100 12.75 -12.11 -6.45
CA MET A 100 13.60 -12.86 -7.37
C MET A 100 13.61 -12.20 -8.75
N ASN A 101 14.68 -12.37 -9.53
CA ASN A 101 14.69 -11.98 -10.94
C ASN A 101 14.00 -13.03 -11.83
N ALA A 102 13.92 -12.79 -13.13
CA ALA A 102 13.28 -13.71 -14.08
C ALA A 102 13.94 -15.10 -14.17
N ASP A 103 15.19 -15.21 -13.75
CA ASP A 103 15.97 -16.47 -13.72
C ASP A 103 15.83 -17.20 -12.37
N THR A 104 14.92 -16.77 -11.53
CA THR A 104 14.65 -17.37 -10.20
C THR A 104 15.84 -17.20 -9.23
N VAL A 105 16.60 -16.14 -9.39
CA VAL A 105 17.70 -15.78 -8.48
C VAL A 105 17.22 -14.69 -7.54
N ALA A 106 17.44 -14.86 -6.23
CA ALA A 106 17.10 -13.86 -5.22
C ALA A 106 17.80 -12.53 -5.51
N VAL A 107 17.05 -11.42 -5.40
CA VAL A 107 17.56 -10.06 -5.61
C VAL A 107 17.25 -9.20 -4.39
N LYS A 108 18.21 -8.38 -4.02
CA LYS A 108 18.10 -7.56 -2.81
C LYS A 108 17.16 -6.38 -3.04
N SER A 109 16.24 -6.17 -2.12
CA SER A 109 15.33 -5.02 -2.17
C SER A 109 15.98 -3.74 -1.66
N ILE A 110 15.41 -2.59 -2.01
CA ILE A 110 15.80 -1.29 -1.48
C ILE A 110 15.68 -1.23 0.05
N ALA A 111 14.73 -1.98 0.66
CA ALA A 111 14.59 -2.06 2.10
C ALA A 111 15.82 -2.66 2.75
N TYR A 112 16.31 -3.79 2.25
CA TYR A 112 17.57 -4.40 2.73
C TYR A 112 18.80 -3.52 2.43
N GLU A 113 18.84 -2.88 1.24
CA GLU A 113 19.93 -1.95 0.92
C GLU A 113 20.03 -0.77 1.88
N LEU A 114 18.87 -0.28 2.32
CA LEU A 114 18.82 0.80 3.28
C LEU A 114 19.07 0.32 4.71
N GLN A 115 18.59 -0.88 5.07
CA GLN A 115 18.90 -1.51 6.36
C GLN A 115 20.41 -1.69 6.56
N ASP A 116 21.14 -2.18 5.54
CA ASP A 116 22.61 -2.30 5.58
C ASP A 116 23.31 -0.95 5.78
N ARG A 117 22.65 0.12 5.39
CA ARG A 117 23.13 1.49 5.63
C ARG A 117 22.66 2.05 6.96
N GLY A 118 22.01 1.24 7.81
CA GLY A 118 21.54 1.56 9.15
C GLY A 118 20.29 2.43 9.18
N TYR A 119 19.41 2.34 8.18
CA TYR A 119 18.07 2.90 8.23
C TYR A 119 17.16 1.97 9.04
N GLY A 120 16.27 2.54 9.86
CA GLY A 120 15.12 1.80 10.37
C GLY A 120 14.14 1.50 9.24
N ILE A 121 13.48 0.34 9.30
CA ILE A 121 12.61 -0.15 8.22
C ILE A 121 11.21 -0.46 8.74
N ALA A 122 10.20 0.14 8.12
CA ALA A 122 8.80 -0.23 8.35
C ALA A 122 8.10 -0.56 7.03
N ILE A 123 7.29 -1.61 7.05
CA ILE A 123 6.45 -2.07 5.94
C ILE A 123 5.00 -2.04 6.39
N ALA A 124 4.21 -1.18 5.79
CA ALA A 124 2.81 -0.91 6.13
C ALA A 124 1.90 -1.20 4.95
N THR A 125 0.74 -1.78 5.20
CA THR A 125 -0.23 -2.10 4.15
C THR A 125 -1.67 -2.08 4.66
N SER A 126 -2.62 -1.88 3.78
CA SER A 126 -4.05 -2.08 4.07
C SER A 126 -4.52 -3.53 3.88
N VAL A 127 -3.70 -4.39 3.27
CA VAL A 127 -3.93 -5.83 3.15
C VAL A 127 -3.11 -6.61 4.18
N ALA A 128 -2.89 -7.90 3.98
CA ALA A 128 -2.05 -8.69 4.88
C ALA A 128 -0.56 -8.32 4.73
N PRO A 129 0.22 -8.22 5.82
CA PRO A 129 1.65 -7.95 5.72
C PRO A 129 2.44 -8.99 4.93
N ASP A 130 1.94 -10.22 4.84
CA ASP A 130 2.50 -11.34 4.07
C ASP A 130 1.86 -11.49 2.67
N ASP A 131 1.16 -10.45 2.18
CA ASP A 131 0.71 -10.40 0.78
C ASP A 131 1.84 -10.00 -0.17
N ALA A 132 1.55 -9.94 -1.46
CA ALA A 132 2.52 -9.83 -2.54
C ALA A 132 3.35 -8.53 -2.48
N THR A 133 2.71 -7.37 -2.51
CA THR A 133 3.43 -6.09 -2.57
C THR A 133 4.32 -5.84 -1.36
N PRO A 134 3.84 -5.99 -0.10
CA PRO A 134 4.72 -5.88 1.06
C PRO A 134 5.79 -6.98 1.06
N GLY A 135 5.42 -8.23 0.69
CA GLY A 135 6.33 -9.37 0.59
C GLY A 135 7.53 -9.11 -0.31
N ALA A 136 7.34 -8.41 -1.44
CA ALA A 136 8.41 -8.09 -2.38
C ALA A 136 9.61 -7.33 -1.76
N PHE A 137 9.41 -6.69 -0.61
CA PHE A 137 10.46 -5.92 0.07
C PHE A 137 11.33 -6.76 1.00
N TYR A 138 10.91 -7.99 1.38
CA TYR A 138 11.62 -8.80 2.37
C TYR A 138 11.71 -10.30 2.09
N THR A 139 10.94 -10.85 1.12
CA THR A 139 10.94 -12.30 0.85
C THR A 139 11.54 -12.65 -0.50
N HIS A 140 11.92 -13.92 -0.67
CA HIS A 140 12.48 -14.48 -1.89
C HIS A 140 11.81 -15.82 -2.18
N VAL A 141 10.57 -15.78 -2.73
CA VAL A 141 9.78 -16.97 -3.05
C VAL A 141 9.36 -16.99 -4.52
N ASP A 142 9.30 -18.18 -5.09
CA ASP A 142 8.91 -18.41 -6.48
C ASP A 142 7.41 -18.24 -6.73
N HIS A 143 6.59 -18.12 -5.65
CA HIS A 143 5.15 -17.91 -5.78
C HIS A 143 4.54 -17.22 -4.56
N ARG A 144 3.76 -16.13 -4.81
CA ARG A 144 3.10 -15.29 -3.81
C ARG A 144 2.13 -16.02 -2.86
N ASN A 145 1.66 -17.22 -3.21
CA ASN A 145 0.79 -18.02 -2.34
C ASN A 145 1.54 -18.83 -1.28
N LYS A 146 2.87 -18.74 -1.22
CA LYS A 146 3.69 -19.39 -0.18
C LYS A 146 3.70 -18.56 1.12
N PHE A 147 2.51 -18.19 1.61
CA PHE A 147 2.34 -17.26 2.73
C PHE A 147 3.12 -17.66 4.00
N TYR A 148 3.21 -18.95 4.29
CA TYR A 148 3.99 -19.43 5.43
C TYR A 148 5.49 -19.13 5.26
N ASP A 149 6.04 -19.37 4.08
CA ASP A 149 7.45 -19.06 3.79
C ASP A 149 7.69 -17.55 3.77
N ILE A 150 6.75 -16.77 3.22
CA ILE A 150 6.79 -15.31 3.26
C ILE A 150 6.84 -14.81 4.71
N THR A 151 6.01 -15.37 5.62
CA THR A 151 6.06 -15.00 7.04
C THR A 151 7.37 -15.41 7.72
N LYS A 152 7.96 -16.54 7.33
CA LYS A 152 9.30 -16.93 7.82
C LYS A 152 10.37 -15.91 7.41
N ASP A 153 10.34 -15.47 6.16
CA ASP A 153 11.26 -14.44 5.67
C ASP A 153 11.01 -13.10 6.39
N MET A 154 9.73 -12.74 6.66
CA MET A 154 9.37 -11.58 7.50
C MET A 154 10.07 -11.67 8.86
N ALA A 155 9.99 -12.80 9.53
CA ALA A 155 10.63 -13.03 10.83
C ALA A 155 12.16 -12.89 10.78
N GLN A 156 12.77 -13.29 9.66
CA GLN A 156 14.22 -13.25 9.45
C GLN A 156 14.72 -11.89 8.94
N SER A 157 13.86 -11.04 8.41
CA SER A 157 14.23 -9.75 7.81
C SER A 157 14.96 -8.81 8.77
N GLY A 158 14.60 -8.90 10.05
CA GLY A 158 15.13 -7.98 11.07
C GLY A 158 14.62 -6.55 10.94
N PHE A 159 13.57 -6.29 10.15
CA PHE A 159 12.95 -4.97 10.04
C PHE A 159 12.28 -4.55 11.35
N ASP A 160 12.14 -3.26 11.59
CA ASP A 160 11.69 -2.75 12.88
C ASP A 160 10.17 -2.88 13.06
N MET A 161 9.40 -2.70 11.97
CA MET A 161 7.95 -2.78 12.04
C MET A 161 7.28 -3.32 10.78
N PHE A 162 6.30 -4.17 10.99
CA PHE A 162 5.29 -4.55 9.99
C PHE A 162 3.92 -4.17 10.49
N ALA A 163 3.04 -3.68 9.61
CA ALA A 163 1.68 -3.32 10.01
C ALA A 163 0.67 -3.55 8.88
N GLY A 164 -0.49 -4.09 9.22
CA GLY A 164 -1.53 -4.37 8.22
C GLY A 164 -2.72 -5.17 8.75
N GLY A 165 -3.36 -5.89 7.86
CA GLY A 165 -4.42 -6.86 8.16
C GLY A 165 -3.90 -8.06 8.96
N GLN A 166 -4.68 -9.13 8.98
CA GLN A 166 -4.24 -10.40 9.58
C GLN A 166 -3.31 -11.16 8.64
N LEU A 167 -2.40 -11.96 9.18
CA LEU A 167 -1.52 -12.83 8.41
C LEU A 167 -2.32 -13.92 7.68
N ARG A 168 -1.90 -14.25 6.46
CA ARG A 168 -2.49 -15.29 5.61
C ARG A 168 -1.82 -16.65 5.78
N GLY A 169 -0.58 -16.64 6.26
CA GLY A 169 0.22 -17.85 6.41
C GLY A 169 -0.43 -18.86 7.35
N THR A 170 -0.55 -20.10 6.86
CA THR A 170 -1.01 -21.26 7.63
C THR A 170 0.14 -22.23 7.79
N ALA A 171 0.42 -22.63 9.03
CA ALA A 171 1.51 -23.55 9.31
C ALA A 171 1.27 -24.93 8.68
N PRO A 172 2.25 -25.51 7.97
CA PRO A 172 2.23 -26.90 7.61
C PRO A 172 2.20 -27.80 8.87
N GLN A 173 1.74 -29.03 8.72
CA GLN A 173 1.67 -29.99 9.83
C GLN A 173 3.03 -30.14 10.53
N GLY A 174 3.05 -30.02 11.84
CA GLY A 174 4.25 -30.14 12.65
C GLY A 174 5.16 -28.91 12.68
N GLN A 175 4.76 -27.81 12.04
CA GLN A 175 5.47 -26.54 12.09
C GLN A 175 4.78 -25.57 13.08
N PRO A 176 5.53 -24.63 13.69
CA PRO A 176 4.94 -23.60 14.54
C PRO A 176 4.03 -22.67 13.72
N ASP A 177 2.96 -22.17 14.31
CA ASP A 177 2.11 -21.17 13.67
C ASP A 177 2.88 -19.86 13.39
N VAL A 178 2.34 -19.05 12.46
CA VAL A 178 3.02 -17.82 11.97
C VAL A 178 3.29 -16.80 13.09
N ARG A 179 2.41 -16.71 14.09
CA ARG A 179 2.61 -15.79 15.21
C ARG A 179 3.74 -16.26 16.12
N THR A 180 3.83 -17.56 16.35
CA THR A 180 4.93 -18.20 17.08
C THR A 180 6.26 -18.00 16.35
N VAL A 181 6.28 -18.13 15.00
CA VAL A 181 7.48 -17.85 14.19
C VAL A 181 7.98 -16.42 14.42
N LEU A 182 7.08 -15.43 14.34
CA LEU A 182 7.41 -14.01 14.54
C LEU A 182 7.85 -13.73 15.99
N SER A 183 7.13 -14.26 16.99
CA SER A 183 7.47 -14.06 18.40
C SER A 183 8.85 -14.64 18.75
N ASN A 184 9.19 -15.81 18.21
CA ASN A 184 10.51 -16.44 18.38
C ASN A 184 11.64 -15.60 17.72
N ALA A 185 11.33 -14.79 16.71
CA ALA A 185 12.26 -13.85 16.08
C ALA A 185 12.35 -12.49 16.83
N GLY A 186 11.65 -12.36 17.96
CA GLY A 186 11.69 -11.19 18.83
C GLY A 186 10.68 -10.11 18.49
N TYR A 187 9.68 -10.39 17.63
CA TYR A 187 8.62 -9.44 17.36
C TYR A 187 7.54 -9.46 18.44
N SER A 188 7.17 -8.27 18.91
CA SER A 188 5.94 -8.05 19.68
C SER A 188 4.75 -7.99 18.72
N ILE A 189 3.76 -8.86 18.90
CA ILE A 189 2.55 -8.86 18.06
C ILE A 189 1.44 -8.13 18.79
N VAL A 190 0.86 -7.12 18.13
CA VAL A 190 -0.17 -6.24 18.67
C VAL A 190 -1.41 -6.30 17.78
N ASP A 191 -2.57 -6.62 18.33
CA ASP A 191 -3.83 -6.72 17.60
C ASP A 191 -4.73 -5.50 17.83
N GLY A 192 -4.93 -4.73 16.81
CA GLY A 192 -5.87 -3.61 16.77
C GLY A 192 -5.38 -2.32 17.44
N PRO A 193 -6.10 -1.21 17.19
CA PRO A 193 -5.69 0.12 17.63
C PRO A 193 -5.76 0.30 19.14
N ALA A 194 -6.70 -0.36 19.83
CA ALA A 194 -6.83 -0.27 21.29
C ALA A 194 -5.57 -0.78 22.00
N LYS A 195 -5.13 -2.00 21.67
CA LYS A 195 -3.91 -2.58 22.24
C LYS A 195 -2.66 -1.81 21.87
N TRP A 196 -2.61 -1.23 20.67
CA TRP A 196 -1.50 -0.35 20.28
C TRP A 196 -1.38 0.85 21.22
N ASN A 197 -2.48 1.49 21.56
CA ASN A 197 -2.49 2.68 22.42
C ASN A 197 -2.22 2.39 23.90
N GLU A 198 -2.50 1.18 24.36
CA GLU A 198 -2.42 0.78 25.78
C GLU A 198 -1.04 0.20 26.17
N GLN A 199 -0.25 -0.26 25.21
CA GLN A 199 0.96 -1.05 25.48
C GLN A 199 2.24 -0.31 25.13
N LYS A 200 3.31 -0.59 25.88
CA LYS A 200 4.67 -0.29 25.45
C LYS A 200 5.14 -1.40 24.51
N HIS A 201 5.57 -1.02 23.33
CA HIS A 201 6.03 -1.95 22.32
C HIS A 201 7.55 -2.15 22.41
N GLY A 202 8.03 -3.35 22.05
CA GLY A 202 9.45 -3.63 21.83
C GLY A 202 10.03 -2.86 20.65
N ASP A 203 11.28 -3.11 20.33
CA ASP A 203 11.96 -2.47 19.19
C ASP A 203 11.55 -3.08 17.85
N LYS A 204 11.05 -4.34 17.85
CA LYS A 204 10.48 -5.01 16.68
C LYS A 204 8.99 -5.29 16.92
N VAL A 205 8.15 -4.85 16.01
CA VAL A 205 6.69 -4.92 16.17
C VAL A 205 6.00 -5.42 14.89
N VAL A 206 4.99 -6.26 15.08
CA VAL A 206 3.99 -6.57 14.06
C VAL A 206 2.63 -6.07 14.56
N LEU A 207 2.14 -4.99 13.98
CA LEU A 207 0.81 -4.44 14.26
C LEU A 207 -0.20 -5.02 13.28
N LEU A 208 -1.09 -5.87 13.77
CA LEU A 208 -2.14 -6.51 12.98
C LEU A 208 -3.50 -5.91 13.29
N ASN A 209 -4.38 -5.91 12.29
CA ASN A 209 -5.79 -5.61 12.54
C ASN A 209 -6.33 -6.54 13.64
N GLN A 210 -7.37 -6.12 14.35
CA GLN A 210 -8.08 -7.06 15.22
C GLN A 210 -8.62 -8.24 14.41
N PRO A 211 -8.78 -9.45 15.02
CA PRO A 211 -9.35 -10.59 14.32
C PRO A 211 -10.71 -10.25 13.67
N TYR A 212 -10.80 -10.50 12.39
CA TYR A 212 -11.97 -10.21 11.56
C TYR A 212 -12.13 -11.34 10.53
N HIS A 213 -13.27 -11.44 9.86
CA HIS A 213 -13.49 -12.51 8.87
C HIS A 213 -12.68 -12.32 7.58
N LEU A 214 -12.00 -11.19 7.42
CA LEU A 214 -11.12 -10.89 6.28
C LEU A 214 -9.67 -10.70 6.75
N THR A 215 -8.73 -10.91 5.87
CA THR A 215 -7.29 -10.76 6.15
C THR A 215 -6.77 -9.35 5.92
N HIS A 216 -7.60 -8.40 5.52
CA HIS A 216 -7.26 -6.99 5.38
C HIS A 216 -7.88 -6.13 6.49
N ILE A 217 -7.58 -4.84 6.53
CA ILE A 217 -8.07 -3.93 7.58
C ILE A 217 -9.56 -3.54 7.45
N GLY A 218 -10.23 -3.96 6.38
CA GLY A 218 -11.59 -3.54 6.05
C GLY A 218 -11.61 -2.28 5.19
N TYR A 219 -12.60 -2.19 4.30
CA TYR A 219 -12.76 -1.01 3.47
C TYR A 219 -13.24 0.20 4.27
N THR A 220 -12.75 1.37 3.90
CA THR A 220 -13.15 2.66 4.50
C THR A 220 -14.67 2.88 4.43
N ILE A 221 -15.30 2.44 3.34
CA ILE A 221 -16.74 2.57 3.15
C ILE A 221 -17.56 1.78 4.18
N ASP A 222 -17.03 0.66 4.66
CA ASP A 222 -17.72 -0.22 5.62
C ASP A 222 -17.64 0.30 7.07
N SER A 223 -16.74 1.24 7.34
CA SER A 223 -16.59 1.94 8.65
C SER A 223 -16.57 1.00 9.85
N ILE A 224 -15.81 -0.11 9.77
CA ILE A 224 -15.79 -1.16 10.79
C ILE A 224 -15.13 -0.65 12.07
N GLN A 225 -15.91 -0.57 13.14
CA GLN A 225 -15.43 -0.08 14.42
C GLN A 225 -14.33 -1.00 15.00
N GLY A 226 -13.26 -0.40 15.49
CA GLY A 226 -12.14 -1.11 16.11
C GLY A 226 -11.12 -1.68 15.12
N ASN A 227 -11.35 -1.55 13.81
CA ASN A 227 -10.35 -1.90 12.80
C ASN A 227 -9.27 -0.82 12.69
N LEU A 228 -8.08 -1.24 12.27
CA LEU A 228 -7.03 -0.34 11.84
C LEU A 228 -7.48 0.41 10.57
N THR A 229 -6.93 1.58 10.37
CA THR A 229 -7.04 2.34 9.12
C THR A 229 -5.65 2.60 8.57
N LEU A 230 -5.50 2.78 7.27
CA LEU A 230 -4.18 3.02 6.68
C LEU A 230 -3.51 4.30 7.22
N PRO A 231 -4.22 5.43 7.45
CA PRO A 231 -3.62 6.57 8.14
C PRO A 231 -3.16 6.24 9.57
N PHE A 232 -3.95 5.47 10.34
CA PHE A 232 -3.54 5.03 11.68
C PHE A 232 -2.25 4.19 11.62
N ILE A 233 -2.20 3.20 10.72
CA ILE A 233 -1.02 2.36 10.50
C ILE A 233 0.19 3.22 10.11
N THR A 234 0.01 4.18 9.20
CA THR A 234 1.07 5.08 8.76
C THR A 234 1.63 5.91 9.91
N GLN A 235 0.75 6.47 10.76
CA GLN A 235 1.18 7.22 11.93
C GLN A 235 1.89 6.33 12.96
N ALA A 236 1.33 5.15 13.23
CA ALA A 236 1.93 4.19 14.17
C ALA A 236 3.35 3.75 13.73
N CYS A 237 3.54 3.50 12.43
CA CYS A 237 4.86 3.19 11.87
C CYS A 237 5.82 4.39 12.00
N LEU A 238 5.35 5.61 11.73
CA LEU A 238 6.15 6.82 11.87
C LEU A 238 6.59 7.02 13.32
N ASP A 239 5.67 6.98 14.27
CA ASP A 239 5.96 7.15 15.70
C ASP A 239 6.95 6.10 16.22
N HIS A 240 6.80 4.85 15.73
CA HIS A 240 7.71 3.77 16.09
C HIS A 240 9.12 4.01 15.51
N LEU A 241 9.23 4.35 14.23
CA LEU A 241 10.51 4.66 13.58
C LEU A 241 11.21 5.88 14.18
N GLU A 242 10.47 6.94 14.54
CA GLU A 242 11.02 8.10 15.24
C GLU A 242 11.60 7.72 16.62
N LYS A 243 11.06 6.67 17.26
CA LYS A 243 11.56 6.14 18.53
C LYS A 243 12.81 5.25 18.35
N VAL A 244 12.76 4.26 17.43
CA VAL A 244 13.80 3.23 17.32
C VAL A 244 14.94 3.63 16.37
N SER A 245 14.66 4.47 15.37
CA SER A 245 15.62 4.92 14.37
C SER A 245 15.47 6.42 14.03
N PRO A 246 15.62 7.33 14.99
CA PRO A 246 15.29 8.76 14.83
C PRO A 246 16.19 9.48 13.82
N LYS A 247 17.32 8.90 13.44
CA LYS A 247 18.29 9.57 12.56
C LYS A 247 18.01 9.35 11.08
N LYS A 248 17.42 8.22 10.71
CA LYS A 248 17.12 7.86 9.32
C LYS A 248 16.26 6.61 9.25
N PHE A 249 15.26 6.61 8.38
CA PHE A 249 14.38 5.46 8.17
C PHE A 249 13.85 5.39 6.73
N PHE A 250 13.38 4.22 6.38
CA PHE A 250 12.59 3.92 5.20
C PHE A 250 11.24 3.35 5.63
N MET A 251 10.17 3.91 5.13
CA MET A 251 8.82 3.42 5.35
C MET A 251 8.12 3.19 4.02
N MET A 252 7.76 1.95 3.71
CA MET A 252 6.87 1.62 2.62
C MET A 252 5.42 1.60 3.14
N VAL A 253 4.51 2.20 2.39
CA VAL A 253 3.07 2.23 2.71
C VAL A 253 2.29 1.83 1.47
N GLU A 254 1.54 0.74 1.57
CA GLU A 254 0.73 0.22 0.48
C GLU A 254 -0.77 0.48 0.69
N GLY A 255 -1.41 1.01 -0.35
CA GLY A 255 -2.86 1.08 -0.47
C GLY A 255 -3.40 -0.14 -1.25
N GLY A 256 -3.29 -1.35 -0.68
CA GLY A 256 -3.67 -2.60 -1.37
C GLY A 256 -5.17 -2.76 -1.57
N LEU A 257 -6.00 -2.13 -0.73
CA LEU A 257 -7.46 -2.16 -0.87
C LEU A 257 -7.98 -1.38 -2.08
N ILE A 258 -7.17 -0.55 -2.72
CA ILE A 258 -7.53 0.11 -3.99
C ILE A 258 -7.70 -0.97 -5.06
N ASP A 259 -6.71 -1.86 -5.23
CA ASP A 259 -6.73 -2.98 -6.17
C ASP A 259 -7.90 -3.93 -5.88
N HIS A 260 -8.05 -4.31 -4.62
CA HIS A 260 -9.12 -5.22 -4.20
C HIS A 260 -10.53 -4.67 -4.49
N ALA A 261 -10.72 -3.34 -4.43
CA ALA A 261 -11.97 -2.70 -4.83
C ALA A 261 -12.13 -2.62 -6.36
N LEU A 262 -11.01 -2.41 -7.08
CA LEU A 262 -11.03 -2.28 -8.54
C LEU A 262 -11.28 -3.61 -9.26
N HIS A 263 -10.84 -4.74 -8.69
CA HIS A 263 -11.07 -6.08 -9.27
C HIS A 263 -12.56 -6.39 -9.50
N PRO A 264 -13.48 -6.23 -8.53
CA PRO A 264 -14.91 -6.42 -8.72
C PRO A 264 -15.61 -5.19 -9.32
N ASN A 265 -14.88 -4.16 -9.76
CA ASN A 265 -15.41 -2.89 -10.24
C ASN A 265 -16.24 -2.12 -9.19
N ASP A 266 -15.87 -2.22 -7.92
CA ASP A 266 -16.48 -1.48 -6.80
C ASP A 266 -15.99 -0.02 -6.79
N GLY A 267 -16.58 0.81 -7.65
CA GLY A 267 -16.13 2.18 -7.85
C GLY A 267 -16.28 3.07 -6.62
N GLY A 268 -17.32 2.86 -5.82
CA GLY A 268 -17.54 3.63 -4.59
C GLY A 268 -16.51 3.32 -3.50
N ALA A 269 -16.17 2.04 -3.30
CA ALA A 269 -15.08 1.65 -2.42
C ALA A 269 -13.73 2.16 -2.95
N ALA A 270 -13.43 1.97 -4.24
CA ALA A 270 -12.15 2.35 -4.85
C ALA A 270 -11.82 3.84 -4.67
N VAL A 271 -12.77 4.76 -4.92
CA VAL A 271 -12.52 6.21 -4.74
C VAL A 271 -12.33 6.59 -3.27
N LYS A 272 -13.01 5.90 -2.34
CA LYS A 272 -12.85 6.13 -0.91
C LYS A 272 -11.50 5.61 -0.41
N GLU A 273 -11.05 4.43 -0.89
CA GLU A 273 -9.72 3.89 -0.58
C GLU A 273 -8.60 4.80 -1.12
N LEU A 274 -8.72 5.30 -2.35
CA LEU A 274 -7.77 6.25 -2.92
C LEU A 274 -7.64 7.54 -2.09
N ARG A 275 -8.76 8.09 -1.61
CA ARG A 275 -8.76 9.26 -0.72
C ARG A 275 -8.13 8.92 0.63
N HIS A 276 -8.41 7.74 1.16
CA HIS A 276 -7.82 7.28 2.43
C HIS A 276 -6.30 7.09 2.33
N PHE A 277 -5.85 6.57 1.19
CA PHE A 277 -4.44 6.51 0.85
C PHE A 277 -3.83 7.92 0.72
N ASP A 278 -4.57 8.92 0.21
CA ASP A 278 -4.12 10.31 0.19
C ASP A 278 -3.99 10.92 1.59
N HIS A 279 -4.86 10.56 2.52
CA HIS A 279 -4.73 10.98 3.93
C HIS A 279 -3.47 10.38 4.59
N SER A 280 -3.10 9.15 4.27
CA SER A 280 -1.86 8.54 4.75
C SER A 280 -0.63 9.30 4.26
N ARG A 281 -0.64 9.79 3.02
CA ARG A 281 0.44 10.65 2.49
C ARG A 281 0.54 12.00 3.17
N ARG A 282 -0.58 12.56 3.66
CA ARG A 282 -0.57 13.81 4.42
C ARG A 282 0.28 13.72 5.67
N ILE A 283 0.28 12.57 6.35
CA ILE A 283 1.16 12.30 7.51
C ILE A 283 2.64 12.45 7.12
N ALA A 284 3.03 11.82 6.02
CA ALA A 284 4.40 11.94 5.50
C ALA A 284 4.73 13.37 5.04
N TYR A 285 3.77 14.08 4.46
CA TYR A 285 3.95 15.47 4.03
C TYR A 285 4.09 16.42 5.22
N GLU A 286 3.34 16.25 6.29
CA GLU A 286 3.49 17.01 7.53
C GLU A 286 4.85 16.74 8.19
N PHE A 287 5.33 15.51 8.15
CA PHE A 287 6.70 15.18 8.54
C PHE A 287 7.72 15.90 7.64
N TYR A 288 7.55 15.83 6.32
CA TYR A 288 8.40 16.54 5.36
C TYR A 288 8.47 18.04 5.64
N LEU A 289 7.37 18.70 6.00
CA LEU A 289 7.39 20.15 6.30
C LEU A 289 8.32 20.50 7.46
N ARG A 290 8.55 19.57 8.39
CA ARG A 290 9.51 19.72 9.51
C ARG A 290 10.94 19.34 9.10
N HIS A 291 11.11 18.51 8.05
CA HIS A 291 12.38 17.91 7.63
C HIS A 291 12.62 18.05 6.12
N LYS A 292 12.34 19.21 5.54
CA LYS A 292 12.28 19.45 4.08
C LYS A 292 13.52 19.00 3.31
N ASP A 293 14.71 19.27 3.83
CA ASP A 293 15.99 18.99 3.13
C ASP A 293 16.47 17.53 3.29
N GLU A 294 15.77 16.74 4.09
CA GLU A 294 16.20 15.41 4.51
C GLU A 294 15.16 14.31 4.18
N THR A 295 13.99 14.71 3.68
CA THR A 295 12.87 13.80 3.40
C THR A 295 12.64 13.63 1.91
N LEU A 296 12.47 12.38 1.48
CA LEU A 296 12.00 12.00 0.15
C LEU A 296 10.64 11.30 0.28
N ILE A 297 9.65 11.78 -0.45
CA ILE A 297 8.35 11.12 -0.58
C ILE A 297 8.21 10.69 -2.04
N VAL A 298 7.99 9.40 -2.26
CA VAL A 298 7.72 8.80 -3.57
C VAL A 298 6.33 8.21 -3.53
N VAL A 299 5.53 8.46 -4.57
CA VAL A 299 4.19 7.88 -4.75
C VAL A 299 4.14 7.23 -6.13
N THR A 300 3.72 5.97 -6.18
CA THR A 300 3.61 5.21 -7.43
C THR A 300 2.45 4.23 -7.37
N ALA A 301 2.19 3.57 -8.49
CA ALA A 301 1.38 2.35 -8.59
C ALA A 301 2.26 1.23 -9.16
N ASP A 302 1.93 0.00 -8.87
CA ASP A 302 2.57 -1.19 -9.42
C ASP A 302 1.95 -1.61 -10.76
N HIS A 303 0.63 -1.42 -10.94
CA HIS A 303 -0.12 -1.60 -12.19
C HIS A 303 -1.46 -0.82 -12.14
N ASN A 304 -2.31 -1.03 -13.13
CA ASN A 304 -3.71 -0.62 -13.15
C ASN A 304 -4.60 -1.86 -12.99
N THR A 305 -5.81 -1.69 -12.45
CA THR A 305 -6.77 -2.79 -12.22
C THR A 305 -8.20 -2.35 -12.56
N GLY A 306 -9.04 -3.28 -13.01
CA GLY A 306 -10.49 -3.12 -13.17
C GLY A 306 -10.95 -2.21 -14.30
N GLY A 307 -10.05 -1.53 -15.02
CA GLY A 307 -10.41 -0.68 -16.16
C GLY A 307 -11.28 0.53 -15.81
N MET A 308 -11.26 1.02 -14.56
CA MET A 308 -11.99 2.21 -14.15
C MET A 308 -11.59 3.41 -15.02
N GLY A 309 -12.55 4.11 -15.58
CA GLY A 309 -12.30 5.24 -16.44
C GLY A 309 -13.42 6.27 -16.42
N ALA A 310 -13.07 7.53 -16.65
CA ALA A 310 -14.01 8.60 -16.89
C ALA A 310 -14.49 8.57 -18.35
N GLY A 311 -15.78 8.84 -18.59
CA GLY A 311 -16.32 8.97 -19.94
C GLY A 311 -16.60 7.66 -20.68
N VAL A 312 -16.81 6.57 -19.97
CA VAL A 312 -17.28 5.30 -20.55
C VAL A 312 -18.78 5.34 -20.88
N ASN A 313 -19.23 4.48 -21.78
CA ASN A 313 -20.65 4.20 -22.03
C ASN A 313 -21.43 5.24 -22.86
N GLY A 314 -20.81 5.94 -23.81
CA GLY A 314 -21.48 6.79 -24.79
C GLY A 314 -22.33 7.92 -24.20
N GLY A 315 -22.09 8.27 -22.94
CA GLY A 315 -22.86 9.27 -22.21
C GLY A 315 -22.49 10.70 -22.54
N SER A 316 -23.14 11.63 -21.86
CA SER A 316 -22.80 13.05 -21.93
C SER A 316 -21.45 13.30 -21.27
N TYR A 317 -20.88 14.50 -21.49
CA TYR A 317 -19.65 14.95 -20.84
C TYR A 317 -19.78 15.10 -19.31
N ASN A 318 -20.95 14.86 -18.75
CA ASN A 318 -21.21 14.94 -17.32
C ASN A 318 -21.11 13.56 -16.67
N LEU A 319 -20.09 13.40 -15.84
CA LEU A 319 -19.90 12.19 -15.02
C LEU A 319 -20.77 12.24 -13.77
N LYS A 320 -21.44 11.13 -13.48
CA LYS A 320 -22.38 11.05 -12.32
C LYS A 320 -21.66 10.52 -11.06
N PHE A 321 -20.51 11.12 -10.72
CA PHE A 321 -19.74 10.69 -9.54
C PHE A 321 -20.51 10.77 -8.21
N LYS A 322 -21.56 11.61 -8.13
CA LYS A 322 -22.45 11.63 -6.98
C LYS A 322 -23.10 10.27 -6.69
N ASN A 323 -23.21 9.40 -7.70
CA ASN A 323 -23.75 8.05 -7.50
C ASN A 323 -22.89 7.21 -6.55
N TYR A 324 -21.59 7.49 -6.41
CA TYR A 324 -20.72 6.82 -5.44
C TYR A 324 -21.04 7.18 -3.99
N ASP A 325 -21.75 8.29 -3.74
CA ASP A 325 -22.20 8.66 -2.40
C ASP A 325 -23.40 7.84 -1.92
N TYR A 326 -24.14 7.24 -2.84
CA TYR A 326 -25.26 6.39 -2.46
C TYR A 326 -24.81 5.03 -1.93
N GLN A 327 -23.65 4.58 -2.31
CA GLN A 327 -23.08 3.33 -1.83
C GLN A 327 -22.58 3.49 -0.38
N ARG A 328 -23.06 2.61 0.51
CA ARG A 328 -22.76 2.62 1.96
C ARG A 328 -21.97 1.39 2.40
N ILE A 329 -21.81 0.39 1.54
CA ILE A 329 -21.18 -0.89 1.84
C ILE A 329 -20.31 -1.31 0.64
N SER A 330 -19.18 -1.96 0.91
CA SER A 330 -18.38 -2.56 -0.16
C SER A 330 -19.06 -3.78 -0.76
N MET A 331 -18.75 -4.10 -2.02
CA MET A 331 -19.25 -5.33 -2.64
C MET A 331 -18.82 -6.57 -1.86
N GLN A 332 -17.65 -6.57 -1.26
CA GLN A 332 -17.15 -7.69 -0.46
C GLN A 332 -17.96 -7.88 0.83
N ALA A 333 -18.22 -6.79 1.56
CA ALA A 333 -19.06 -6.85 2.77
C ALA A 333 -20.50 -7.27 2.42
N MET A 334 -21.05 -6.74 1.33
CA MET A 334 -22.37 -7.16 0.83
C MET A 334 -22.42 -8.66 0.50
N GLN A 335 -21.40 -9.17 -0.20
CA GLN A 335 -21.29 -10.61 -0.49
C GLN A 335 -21.24 -11.45 0.79
N TYR A 336 -20.49 -10.99 1.78
CA TYR A 336 -20.40 -11.69 3.07
C TYR A 336 -21.76 -11.68 3.78
N GLU A 337 -22.45 -10.54 3.89
CA GLU A 337 -23.78 -10.44 4.50
C GLU A 337 -24.78 -11.38 3.79
N CYS A 338 -24.81 -11.36 2.45
CA CYS A 338 -25.69 -12.28 1.68
C CYS A 338 -25.37 -13.75 1.94
N GLN A 339 -24.08 -14.11 2.04
CA GLN A 339 -23.68 -15.49 2.36
C GLN A 339 -24.13 -15.91 3.77
N GLN A 340 -24.08 -15.00 4.76
CA GLN A 340 -24.57 -15.29 6.11
C GLN A 340 -26.10 -15.48 6.12
N MET A 341 -26.84 -14.65 5.42
CA MET A 341 -28.31 -14.78 5.26
C MET A 341 -28.68 -16.13 4.63
N ILE A 342 -27.99 -16.55 3.56
CA ILE A 342 -28.20 -17.86 2.94
C ILE A 342 -27.94 -18.99 3.94
N LYS A 343 -26.85 -18.91 4.71
CA LYS A 343 -26.52 -19.93 5.73
C LYS A 343 -27.54 -19.97 6.86
N SER A 344 -28.16 -18.84 7.21
CA SER A 344 -29.23 -18.77 8.21
C SER A 344 -30.56 -19.33 7.71
N GLY A 345 -30.68 -19.64 6.43
CA GLY A 345 -31.91 -20.13 5.82
C GLY A 345 -32.89 -19.04 5.39
N ASP A 346 -32.42 -17.79 5.28
CA ASP A 346 -33.24 -16.69 4.82
C ASP A 346 -33.66 -16.88 3.35
N ASN A 347 -34.91 -16.59 3.04
CA ASN A 347 -35.41 -16.64 1.67
C ASN A 347 -35.07 -15.33 0.94
N ILE A 348 -33.93 -15.34 0.24
CA ILE A 348 -33.44 -14.18 -0.51
C ILE A 348 -34.17 -14.08 -1.85
N THR A 349 -35.28 -13.37 -1.86
CA THR A 349 -36.03 -13.01 -3.05
C THR A 349 -35.48 -11.75 -3.71
N TRP A 350 -35.91 -11.48 -4.97
CA TRP A 350 -35.55 -10.23 -5.66
C TRP A 350 -36.09 -9.00 -4.92
N ASP A 351 -37.27 -9.07 -4.35
CA ASP A 351 -37.84 -7.94 -3.60
C ASP A 351 -37.11 -7.70 -2.29
N PHE A 352 -36.69 -8.78 -1.61
CA PHE A 352 -35.80 -8.67 -0.45
C PHE A 352 -34.48 -7.97 -0.85
N MET A 353 -33.83 -8.39 -1.94
CA MET A 353 -32.58 -7.77 -2.39
C MET A 353 -32.73 -6.32 -2.82
N LYS A 354 -33.85 -5.96 -3.44
CA LYS A 354 -34.13 -4.54 -3.75
C LYS A 354 -34.20 -3.68 -2.48
N GLN A 355 -34.94 -4.14 -1.47
CA GLN A 355 -35.03 -3.43 -0.21
C GLN A 355 -33.66 -3.34 0.48
N TYR A 356 -32.95 -4.44 0.56
CA TYR A 356 -31.59 -4.48 1.11
C TYR A 356 -30.66 -3.47 0.43
N LEU A 357 -30.66 -3.40 -0.92
CA LEU A 357 -29.84 -2.46 -1.68
C LEU A 357 -30.27 -0.99 -1.53
N GLN A 358 -31.55 -0.73 -1.22
CA GLN A 358 -32.03 0.63 -0.93
C GLN A 358 -31.57 1.12 0.45
N ASP A 359 -31.35 0.20 1.38
CA ASP A 359 -30.93 0.50 2.76
C ASP A 359 -29.40 0.63 2.88
N LYS A 360 -28.65 0.20 1.88
CA LYS A 360 -27.17 0.25 1.81
C LYS A 360 -26.66 1.29 0.83
#